data_89aae006564fa9535f58c97e2e52eb84
#
_entry.id   89aae006564fa9535f58c97e2e52eb84
#
_cell.length_a   1.000
_cell.length_b   1.000
_cell.length_c   1.000
_cell.angle_alpha   90.00
_cell.angle_beta   90.00
_cell.angle_gamma   90.00
#
_symmetry.space_group_name_H-M   'P 1'
#
loop_
_entity.id
_entity.type
_entity.pdbx_description
1 polymer ?
#
loop_
_entity_poly.entity_id
_entity_poly.type
_entity_poly.pdbx_seq_one_letter_code
_entity_poly.pdbx_strand_id
1 'polypeptide(L)'
;MINLQKGQRIEIGLSKVGVGLGWDPNESTGFDFDLDASAFMLGNNKKLPQDEFFVFYNNQLSPDGAVESSGDDTTGGNSDGGDDETLTVDLTKVDSRIEEIIFTVTIHDAVARKQNFGQVHNSYIRIYNAATNEEIARYDLDEDFSIETAVEFGRLYKRGSEWKFEAMGIGYKGGLQYFVDKYAY
;
A
#
# COMPACT_ATOMS: atom_id res chain seq x y z
N MET A 1 16.75 3.71 9.85
CA MET A 1 15.45 4.06 9.23
C MET A 1 15.69 5.08 8.13
N ILE A 2 15.08 4.89 6.98
CA ILE A 2 15.25 5.73 5.80
C ILE A 2 13.93 6.49 5.57
N ASN A 3 13.98 7.82 5.46
CA ASN A 3 12.85 8.61 4.98
C ASN A 3 12.87 8.58 3.46
N LEU A 4 11.88 7.89 2.87
CA LEU A 4 11.81 7.69 1.44
C LEU A 4 11.40 8.99 0.73
N GLN A 5 12.02 9.21 -0.41
CA GLN A 5 11.65 10.27 -1.34
C GLN A 5 11.17 9.66 -2.65
N LYS A 6 10.31 10.37 -3.34
CA LYS A 6 9.78 9.94 -4.64
C LYS A 6 10.90 9.51 -5.60
N GLY A 7 10.76 8.32 -6.16
CA GLY A 7 11.74 7.71 -7.07
C GLY A 7 12.91 7.00 -6.40
N GLN A 8 13.02 7.06 -5.07
CA GLN A 8 14.10 6.41 -4.34
C GLN A 8 13.93 4.89 -4.37
N ARG A 9 15.04 4.18 -4.57
CA ARG A 9 15.11 2.72 -4.59
C ARG A 9 15.99 2.22 -3.46
N ILE A 10 15.56 1.14 -2.80
CA ILE A 10 16.31 0.48 -1.73
C ILE A 10 16.33 -1.03 -1.95
N GLU A 11 17.40 -1.68 -1.49
CA GLU A 11 17.46 -3.13 -1.43
C GLU A 11 16.69 -3.62 -0.21
N ILE A 12 15.96 -4.71 -0.36
CA ILE A 12 15.15 -5.24 0.73
C ILE A 12 15.91 -6.27 1.58
N GLY A 13 16.59 -7.22 1.01
CA GLY A 13 17.39 -8.19 1.76
C GLY A 13 16.64 -9.01 2.81
N LEU A 14 15.30 -9.04 2.74
CA LEU A 14 14.42 -9.72 3.68
C LEU A 14 13.62 -10.79 2.96
N SER A 15 13.25 -11.85 3.67
CA SER A 15 12.30 -12.86 3.16
C SER A 15 10.84 -12.47 3.41
N LYS A 16 10.58 -11.75 4.51
CA LYS A 16 9.23 -11.28 4.86
C LYS A 16 9.24 -9.78 5.09
N VAL A 17 8.42 -9.08 4.33
CA VAL A 17 8.30 -7.61 4.34
C VAL A 17 6.93 -7.23 4.84
N GLY A 18 6.88 -6.30 5.79
CA GLY A 18 5.64 -5.66 6.21
C GLY A 18 5.50 -4.28 5.55
N VAL A 19 4.28 -3.95 5.18
CA VAL A 19 3.89 -2.63 4.70
C VAL A 19 2.78 -2.14 5.62
N GLY A 20 3.08 -1.12 6.41
CA GLY A 20 2.14 -0.55 7.37
C GLY A 20 1.61 0.80 6.89
N LEU A 21 0.31 0.99 7.02
CA LEU A 21 -0.40 2.25 6.77
C LEU A 21 -0.97 2.77 8.08
N GLY A 22 -0.68 4.01 8.41
CA GLY A 22 -1.27 4.68 9.56
C GLY A 22 -1.77 6.08 9.19
N TRP A 23 -2.80 6.54 9.89
CA TRP A 23 -3.35 7.89 9.77
C TRP A 23 -4.10 8.28 11.03
N ASP A 24 -4.27 9.58 11.24
CA ASP A 24 -5.08 10.09 12.35
C ASP A 24 -6.57 10.04 12.02
N PRO A 25 -7.44 9.66 12.98
CA PRO A 25 -8.89 9.71 12.80
C PRO A 25 -9.35 11.16 12.53
N ASN A 26 -10.50 11.31 11.85
CA ASN A 26 -11.14 12.60 11.69
C ASN A 26 -11.78 13.06 13.00
N GLU A 27 -11.17 14.03 13.65
CA GLU A 27 -11.67 14.62 14.90
C GLU A 27 -12.74 15.70 14.68
N SER A 28 -12.96 16.10 13.42
CA SER A 28 -13.97 17.10 13.08
C SER A 28 -15.34 16.48 12.82
N THR A 29 -16.34 17.32 12.57
CA THR A 29 -17.66 16.86 12.13
C THR A 29 -17.60 16.41 10.68
N GLY A 30 -18.15 15.26 10.35
CA GLY A 30 -18.16 14.71 9.00
C GLY A 30 -17.86 13.22 8.98
N PHE A 31 -17.56 12.72 7.80
CA PHE A 31 -17.22 11.31 7.61
C PHE A 31 -15.82 11.00 8.12
N ASP A 32 -15.64 9.80 8.65
CA ASP A 32 -14.32 9.28 8.98
C ASP A 32 -13.45 9.21 7.74
N PHE A 33 -12.12 9.31 7.94
CA PHE A 33 -11.15 9.00 6.89
C PHE A 33 -10.96 7.49 6.83
N ASP A 34 -11.44 6.90 5.76
CA ASP A 34 -11.38 5.46 5.51
C ASP A 34 -10.33 5.21 4.42
N LEU A 35 -9.08 4.99 4.86
CA LEU A 35 -7.96 4.71 3.98
C LEU A 35 -7.78 3.22 3.82
N ASP A 36 -7.62 2.78 2.58
CA ASP A 36 -7.42 1.37 2.22
C ASP A 36 -6.04 1.14 1.60
N ALA A 37 -5.27 0.24 2.19
CA ALA A 37 -4.04 -0.26 1.60
C ALA A 37 -4.33 -1.50 0.74
N SER A 38 -3.79 -1.53 -0.47
CA SER A 38 -3.99 -2.63 -1.41
C SER A 38 -2.70 -3.01 -2.11
N ALA A 39 -2.62 -4.25 -2.60
CA ALA A 39 -1.49 -4.76 -3.36
C ALA A 39 -1.95 -5.37 -4.67
N PHE A 40 -1.29 -5.00 -5.76
CA PHE A 40 -1.50 -5.56 -7.10
C PHE A 40 -0.25 -6.35 -7.49
N MET A 41 -0.38 -7.67 -7.60
CA MET A 41 0.70 -8.57 -7.98
C MET A 41 0.69 -8.74 -9.50
N LEU A 42 1.70 -8.19 -10.17
CA LEU A 42 1.71 -8.07 -11.64
C LEU A 42 2.75 -8.99 -12.28
N GLY A 43 2.38 -9.54 -13.43
CA GLY A 43 3.30 -10.24 -14.31
C GLY A 43 4.18 -9.28 -15.14
N ASN A 44 4.97 -9.84 -16.05
CA ASN A 44 5.88 -9.06 -16.90
C ASN A 44 5.15 -8.13 -17.89
N ASN A 45 3.87 -8.38 -18.15
CA ASN A 45 3.00 -7.52 -18.97
C ASN A 45 2.40 -6.34 -18.16
N LYS A 46 2.77 -6.20 -16.88
CA LYS A 46 2.24 -5.21 -15.94
C LYS A 46 0.74 -5.32 -15.71
N LYS A 47 0.23 -6.55 -15.73
CA LYS A 47 -1.16 -6.88 -15.49
C LYS A 47 -1.28 -8.00 -14.46
N LEU A 48 -2.42 -8.06 -13.77
CA LEU A 48 -2.76 -9.19 -12.91
C LEU A 48 -2.83 -10.48 -13.75
N PRO A 49 -2.20 -11.59 -13.35
CA PRO A 49 -2.39 -12.87 -14.03
C PRO A 49 -3.83 -13.39 -13.91
N GLN A 50 -4.49 -13.09 -12.81
CA GLN A 50 -5.90 -13.34 -12.52
C GLN A 50 -6.36 -12.41 -11.40
N ASP A 51 -7.66 -12.20 -11.25
CA ASP A 51 -8.21 -11.19 -10.31
C ASP A 51 -7.78 -11.42 -8.86
N GLU A 52 -7.61 -12.66 -8.43
CA GLU A 52 -7.25 -13.02 -7.05
C GLU A 52 -5.84 -12.57 -6.66
N PHE A 53 -5.00 -12.16 -7.59
CA PHE A 53 -3.70 -11.52 -7.31
C PHE A 53 -3.82 -10.05 -6.92
N PHE A 54 -5.04 -9.52 -6.87
CA PHE A 54 -5.35 -8.24 -6.22
C PHE A 54 -5.76 -8.48 -4.77
N VAL A 55 -4.94 -8.00 -3.83
CA VAL A 55 -5.14 -8.19 -2.38
C VAL A 55 -5.62 -6.87 -1.77
N PHE A 56 -6.75 -6.93 -1.10
CA PHE A 56 -7.42 -5.79 -0.46
C PHE A 56 -8.39 -6.30 0.63
N TYR A 57 -9.20 -5.44 1.24
CA TYR A 57 -10.06 -5.83 2.37
C TYR A 57 -11.07 -6.96 2.04
N ASN A 58 -11.53 -7.10 0.80
CA ASN A 58 -12.44 -8.19 0.36
C ASN A 58 -11.73 -9.43 -0.16
N ASN A 59 -10.42 -9.39 -0.31
CA ASN A 59 -9.59 -10.54 -0.70
C ASN A 59 -8.25 -10.45 0.04
N GLN A 60 -8.22 -10.97 1.25
CA GLN A 60 -7.13 -10.71 2.19
C GLN A 60 -5.89 -11.59 2.00
N LEU A 61 -5.95 -12.59 1.09
CA LEU A 61 -4.83 -13.51 0.86
C LEU A 61 -4.69 -13.79 -0.64
N SER A 62 -3.48 -13.61 -1.17
CA SER A 62 -3.19 -13.96 -2.57
C SER A 62 -3.22 -15.48 -2.80
N PRO A 63 -3.44 -15.95 -4.07
CA PRO A 63 -3.52 -17.40 -4.37
C PRO A 63 -2.26 -18.18 -4.02
N ASP A 64 -1.09 -17.56 -4.10
CA ASP A 64 0.20 -18.17 -3.74
C ASP A 64 0.49 -18.10 -2.23
N GLY A 65 -0.36 -17.43 -1.46
CA GLY A 65 -0.17 -17.25 -0.02
C GLY A 65 0.92 -16.23 0.34
N ALA A 66 1.46 -15.50 -0.64
CA ALA A 66 2.58 -14.59 -0.43
C ALA A 66 2.16 -13.27 0.20
N VAL A 67 1.02 -12.70 -0.22
CA VAL A 67 0.55 -11.39 0.25
C VAL A 67 -0.72 -11.56 1.07
N GLU A 68 -0.71 -11.01 2.29
CA GLU A 68 -1.84 -11.04 3.21
C GLU A 68 -2.14 -9.64 3.74
N SER A 69 -3.43 -9.29 3.74
CA SER A 69 -3.94 -8.05 4.34
C SER A 69 -4.42 -8.32 5.76
N SER A 70 -4.18 -7.39 6.69
CA SER A 70 -4.67 -7.46 8.07
C SER A 70 -6.18 -7.26 8.21
N GLY A 71 -6.83 -6.75 7.16
CA GLY A 71 -8.25 -6.40 7.16
C GLY A 71 -8.46 -4.91 6.92
N ASP A 72 -9.59 -4.38 7.43
CA ASP A 72 -10.07 -3.05 7.14
C ASP A 72 -10.24 -2.24 8.42
N ASP A 73 -9.55 -1.09 8.52
CA ASP A 73 -9.79 -0.05 9.53
C ASP A 73 -10.44 1.14 8.84
N THR A 74 -11.71 1.38 9.12
CA THR A 74 -12.50 2.41 8.46
C THR A 74 -12.39 3.80 9.10
N THR A 75 -11.65 3.95 10.18
CA THR A 75 -11.58 5.19 10.97
C THR A 75 -10.16 5.72 11.23
N GLY A 76 -9.16 4.85 11.23
CA GLY A 76 -7.80 5.17 11.69
C GLY A 76 -7.68 5.19 13.22
N GLY A 77 -8.67 4.65 13.92
CA GLY A 77 -8.72 4.68 15.39
C GLY A 77 -8.39 3.36 16.07
N ASN A 78 -8.01 2.33 15.32
CA ASN A 78 -7.79 0.99 15.87
C ASN A 78 -6.42 0.80 16.51
N SER A 79 -5.49 1.74 16.30
CA SER A 79 -4.17 1.68 16.90
C SER A 79 -3.84 2.95 17.68
N ASP A 80 -3.13 2.83 18.78
CA ASP A 80 -2.68 3.96 19.59
C ASP A 80 -1.40 4.59 18.98
N GLY A 81 -1.51 5.09 17.74
CA GLY A 81 -0.41 5.73 17.02
C GLY A 81 0.52 4.77 16.27
N GLY A 82 0.11 3.51 16.10
CA GLY A 82 0.77 2.54 15.23
C GLY A 82 0.07 2.40 13.87
N ASP A 83 0.32 1.30 13.19
CA ASP A 83 -0.32 1.01 11.90
C ASP A 83 -1.80 0.66 12.08
N ASP A 84 -2.65 1.24 11.25
CA ASP A 84 -4.08 0.94 11.22
C ASP A 84 -4.39 -0.22 10.27
N GLU A 85 -3.66 -0.31 9.17
CA GLU A 85 -3.71 -1.43 8.23
C GLU A 85 -2.32 -1.93 7.90
N THR A 86 -2.18 -3.23 7.66
CA THR A 86 -0.91 -3.84 7.25
C THR A 86 -1.11 -4.82 6.11
N LEU A 87 -0.10 -4.86 5.23
CA LEU A 87 0.08 -5.89 4.22
C LEU A 87 1.38 -6.62 4.54
N THR A 88 1.36 -7.94 4.59
CA THR A 88 2.55 -8.75 4.81
C THR A 88 2.88 -9.50 3.54
N VAL A 89 4.15 -9.47 3.12
CA VAL A 89 4.63 -10.16 1.92
C VAL A 89 5.69 -11.17 2.30
N ASP A 90 5.44 -12.44 2.02
CA ASP A 90 6.45 -13.51 2.08
C ASP A 90 7.04 -13.69 0.69
N LEU A 91 8.22 -13.13 0.46
CA LEU A 91 8.87 -13.14 -0.86
C LEU A 91 9.28 -14.54 -1.31
N THR A 92 9.37 -15.50 -0.38
CA THR A 92 9.69 -16.90 -0.71
C THR A 92 8.53 -17.66 -1.33
N LYS A 93 7.30 -17.16 -1.18
CA LYS A 93 6.06 -17.78 -1.68
C LYS A 93 5.54 -17.16 -2.97
N VAL A 94 6.11 -16.06 -3.42
CA VAL A 94 5.61 -15.32 -4.59
C VAL A 94 5.66 -16.21 -5.84
N ASP A 95 4.52 -16.31 -6.53
CA ASP A 95 4.39 -17.07 -7.79
C ASP A 95 5.42 -16.58 -8.80
N SER A 96 6.03 -17.53 -9.54
CA SER A 96 7.10 -17.22 -10.50
C SER A 96 6.68 -16.30 -11.64
N ARG A 97 5.38 -16.18 -11.92
CA ARG A 97 4.83 -15.25 -12.93
C ARG A 97 4.84 -13.81 -12.47
N ILE A 98 4.93 -13.56 -11.16
CA ILE A 98 4.88 -12.22 -10.58
C ILE A 98 6.27 -11.58 -10.66
N GLU A 99 6.34 -10.42 -11.29
CA GLU A 99 7.57 -9.64 -11.46
C GLU A 99 7.60 -8.39 -10.56
N GLU A 100 6.41 -7.88 -10.18
CA GLU A 100 6.31 -6.73 -9.29
C GLU A 100 5.01 -6.76 -8.47
N ILE A 101 5.05 -6.10 -7.32
CA ILE A 101 3.89 -5.91 -6.45
C ILE A 101 3.75 -4.41 -6.22
N ILE A 102 2.68 -3.81 -6.73
CA ILE A 102 2.38 -2.39 -6.57
C ILE A 102 1.52 -2.20 -5.33
N PHE A 103 1.92 -1.30 -4.45
CA PHE A 103 1.15 -0.94 -3.27
C PHE A 103 0.45 0.39 -3.47
N THR A 104 -0.83 0.42 -3.14
CA THR A 104 -1.67 1.61 -3.28
C THR A 104 -2.36 1.96 -1.97
N VAL A 105 -2.65 3.24 -1.79
CA VAL A 105 -3.54 3.74 -0.73
C VAL A 105 -4.64 4.54 -1.39
N THR A 106 -5.88 4.27 -1.03
CA THR A 106 -7.04 5.00 -1.52
C THR A 106 -7.92 5.47 -0.36
N ILE A 107 -8.63 6.58 -0.56
CA ILE A 107 -9.65 7.05 0.38
C ILE A 107 -11.00 6.55 -0.13
N HIS A 108 -11.69 5.76 0.69
CA HIS A 108 -13.00 5.20 0.35
C HIS A 108 -14.04 6.31 0.20
N ASP A 109 -14.83 6.26 -0.89
CA ASP A 109 -15.88 7.25 -1.20
C ASP A 109 -15.40 8.71 -1.16
N ALA A 110 -14.15 8.97 -1.50
CA ALA A 110 -13.53 10.29 -1.40
C ALA A 110 -14.33 11.40 -2.08
N VAL A 111 -14.87 11.15 -3.27
CA VAL A 111 -15.66 12.14 -4.02
C VAL A 111 -16.97 12.44 -3.31
N ALA A 112 -17.73 11.41 -2.90
CA ALA A 112 -19.01 11.56 -2.21
C ALA A 112 -18.82 12.23 -0.83
N ARG A 113 -17.74 11.91 -0.14
CA ARG A 113 -17.40 12.47 1.18
C ARG A 113 -16.62 13.77 1.10
N LYS A 114 -16.23 14.22 -0.10
CA LYS A 114 -15.41 15.41 -0.35
C LYS A 114 -14.10 15.39 0.42
N GLN A 115 -13.41 14.25 0.38
CA GLN A 115 -12.15 14.02 1.08
C GLN A 115 -10.98 13.90 0.11
N ASN A 116 -9.78 14.27 0.58
CA ASN A 116 -8.50 14.06 -0.09
C ASN A 116 -7.38 13.91 0.96
N PHE A 117 -6.19 13.54 0.51
CA PHE A 117 -5.04 13.35 1.41
C PHE A 117 -4.59 14.62 2.11
N GLY A 118 -4.87 15.80 1.58
CA GLY A 118 -4.57 17.07 2.25
C GLY A 118 -5.37 17.30 3.54
N GLN A 119 -6.45 16.57 3.74
CA GLN A 119 -7.28 16.63 4.96
C GLN A 119 -6.88 15.60 6.01
N VAL A 120 -6.15 14.55 5.62
CA VAL A 120 -5.72 13.46 6.51
C VAL A 120 -4.40 13.86 7.16
N HIS A 121 -4.35 13.79 8.50
CA HIS A 121 -3.15 14.13 9.26
C HIS A 121 -2.34 12.89 9.63
N ASN A 122 -1.02 13.05 9.64
CA ASN A 122 -0.06 12.03 10.03
C ASN A 122 -0.23 10.70 9.26
N SER A 123 -0.61 10.80 7.98
CA SER A 123 -0.70 9.63 7.11
C SER A 123 0.69 9.23 6.62
N TYR A 124 1.01 7.96 6.79
CA TYR A 124 2.31 7.43 6.42
C TYR A 124 2.20 5.98 5.93
N ILE A 125 3.20 5.60 5.14
CA ILE A 125 3.51 4.21 4.82
C ILE A 125 4.89 3.89 5.40
N ARG A 126 5.01 2.75 6.05
CA ARG A 126 6.31 2.24 6.48
C ARG A 126 6.58 0.86 5.92
N ILE A 127 7.85 0.59 5.65
CA ILE A 127 8.37 -0.72 5.25
C ILE A 127 9.15 -1.26 6.43
N TYR A 128 8.85 -2.48 6.85
CA TYR A 128 9.49 -3.07 8.01
C TYR A 128 9.76 -4.57 7.81
N ASN A 129 10.67 -5.09 8.62
CA ASN A 129 10.91 -6.52 8.71
C ASN A 129 9.74 -7.19 9.45
N ALA A 130 8.94 -7.98 8.74
CA ALA A 130 7.75 -8.60 9.33
C ALA A 130 8.08 -9.60 10.46
N ALA A 131 9.30 -10.16 10.49
CA ALA A 131 9.71 -11.09 11.53
C ALA A 131 10.13 -10.39 12.83
N THR A 132 10.73 -9.20 12.75
CA THR A 132 11.28 -8.46 13.90
C THR A 132 10.54 -7.18 14.24
N ASN A 133 9.66 -6.71 13.35
CA ASN A 133 8.97 -5.42 13.40
C ASN A 133 9.93 -4.20 13.33
N GLU A 134 11.16 -4.41 12.89
CA GLU A 134 12.12 -3.33 12.69
C GLU A 134 11.76 -2.51 11.45
N GLU A 135 11.56 -1.21 11.64
CA GLU A 135 11.27 -0.28 10.55
C GLU A 135 12.53 -0.02 9.71
N ILE A 136 12.41 -0.24 8.40
CA ILE A 136 13.49 0.00 7.43
C ILE A 136 13.36 1.37 6.81
N ALA A 137 12.14 1.73 6.39
CA ALA A 137 11.88 2.95 5.66
C ALA A 137 10.46 3.46 5.91
N ARG A 138 10.27 4.76 5.74
CA ARG A 138 8.99 5.45 5.92
C ARG A 138 8.78 6.46 4.79
N TYR A 139 7.54 6.60 4.37
CA TYR A 139 7.10 7.60 3.41
C TYR A 139 5.89 8.35 4.00
N ASP A 140 6.04 9.65 4.22
CA ASP A 140 4.96 10.50 4.72
C ASP A 140 4.10 10.96 3.55
N LEU A 141 2.80 10.65 3.58
CA LEU A 141 1.88 10.91 2.47
C LEU A 141 1.39 12.36 2.45
N ASP A 142 1.25 12.98 3.59
CA ASP A 142 0.72 14.34 3.72
C ASP A 142 1.70 15.43 3.27
N GLU A 143 2.98 15.12 3.11
CA GLU A 143 3.96 16.05 2.57
C GLU A 143 3.84 16.24 1.04
N ASP A 144 3.50 15.19 0.32
CA ASP A 144 3.52 15.15 -1.15
C ASP A 144 2.13 15.19 -1.80
N PHE A 145 1.07 14.91 -1.04
CA PHE A 145 -0.28 14.78 -1.59
C PHE A 145 -1.26 15.70 -0.86
N SER A 146 -1.97 16.54 -1.61
CA SER A 146 -2.93 17.50 -1.04
C SER A 146 -4.34 17.41 -1.62
N ILE A 147 -4.46 17.12 -2.91
CA ILE A 147 -5.74 17.06 -3.62
C ILE A 147 -6.05 15.65 -4.15
N GLU A 148 -5.08 14.75 -4.07
CA GLU A 148 -5.18 13.39 -4.55
C GLU A 148 -6.07 12.56 -3.61
N THR A 149 -6.69 11.52 -4.17
CA THR A 149 -7.57 10.59 -3.45
C THR A 149 -7.10 9.14 -3.56
N ALA A 150 -6.09 8.90 -4.40
CA ALA A 150 -5.47 7.60 -4.60
C ALA A 150 -3.99 7.78 -4.88
N VAL A 151 -3.15 6.92 -4.32
CA VAL A 151 -1.69 7.00 -4.43
C VAL A 151 -1.12 5.61 -4.69
N GLU A 152 -0.27 5.50 -5.73
CA GLU A 152 0.71 4.42 -5.83
C GLU A 152 1.94 4.87 -5.04
N PHE A 153 2.11 4.38 -3.80
CA PHE A 153 3.19 4.86 -2.96
C PHE A 153 4.50 4.11 -3.18
N GLY A 154 4.45 2.86 -3.64
CA GLY A 154 5.66 2.10 -3.89
C GLY A 154 5.42 0.74 -4.51
N ARG A 155 6.51 0.08 -4.83
CA ARG A 155 6.49 -1.28 -5.39
C ARG A 155 7.66 -2.12 -4.91
N LEU A 156 7.43 -3.40 -4.74
CA LEU A 156 8.46 -4.43 -4.72
C LEU A 156 8.63 -4.96 -6.15
N TYR A 157 9.86 -5.12 -6.60
CA TYR A 157 10.13 -5.64 -7.94
C TYR A 157 11.34 -6.54 -7.96
N LYS A 158 11.32 -7.52 -8.86
CA LYS A 158 12.45 -8.43 -9.07
C LYS A 158 13.53 -7.76 -9.91
N ARG A 159 14.77 -7.96 -9.49
CA ARG A 159 15.95 -7.67 -10.29
C ARG A 159 16.89 -8.88 -10.23
N GLY A 160 16.81 -9.73 -11.24
CA GLY A 160 17.45 -11.06 -11.18
C GLY A 160 16.75 -11.93 -10.15
N SER A 161 17.48 -12.46 -9.17
CA SER A 161 16.96 -13.25 -8.07
C SER A 161 16.62 -12.44 -6.81
N GLU A 162 16.84 -11.12 -6.85
CA GLU A 162 16.66 -10.25 -5.69
C GLU A 162 15.42 -9.38 -5.81
N TRP A 163 14.84 -9.00 -4.67
CA TRP A 163 13.74 -8.06 -4.57
C TRP A 163 14.24 -6.70 -4.09
N LYS A 164 13.73 -5.66 -4.73
CA LYS A 164 13.99 -4.26 -4.38
C LYS A 164 12.69 -3.53 -4.14
N PHE A 165 12.76 -2.42 -3.41
CA PHE A 165 11.63 -1.50 -3.22
C PHE A 165 11.92 -0.16 -3.87
N GLU A 166 10.90 0.41 -4.52
CA GLU A 166 10.94 1.76 -5.09
C GLU A 166 9.79 2.58 -4.55
N ALA A 167 10.08 3.77 -4.04
CA ALA A 167 9.07 4.76 -3.67
C ALA A 167 8.54 5.44 -4.92
N MET A 168 7.34 5.11 -5.37
CA MET A 168 6.77 5.65 -6.60
C MET A 168 6.23 7.06 -6.42
N GLY A 169 5.40 7.29 -5.43
CA GLY A 169 4.87 8.60 -5.11
C GLY A 169 4.02 9.20 -6.22
N ILE A 170 3.14 8.42 -6.84
CA ILE A 170 2.28 8.88 -7.94
C ILE A 170 0.85 8.99 -7.45
N GLY A 171 0.31 10.21 -7.48
CA GLY A 171 -1.04 10.51 -7.02
C GLY A 171 -2.05 10.62 -8.16
N TYR A 172 -3.31 10.26 -7.84
CA TYR A 172 -4.45 10.30 -8.74
C TYR A 172 -5.68 10.85 -8.04
N LYS A 173 -6.63 11.33 -8.81
CA LYS A 173 -7.95 11.79 -8.31
C LYS A 173 -9.06 10.74 -8.47
N GLY A 174 -8.70 9.50 -8.77
CA GLY A 174 -9.64 8.38 -8.85
C GLY A 174 -9.79 7.66 -7.51
N GLY A 175 -10.54 6.55 -7.51
CA GLY A 175 -10.63 5.63 -6.38
C GLY A 175 -9.94 4.30 -6.68
N LEU A 176 -10.21 3.31 -5.85
CA LEU A 176 -9.66 1.96 -6.01
C LEU A 176 -9.98 1.36 -7.39
N GLN A 177 -11.18 1.63 -7.93
CA GLN A 177 -11.58 1.13 -9.24
C GLN A 177 -10.66 1.61 -10.36
N TYR A 178 -10.07 2.80 -10.25
CA TYR A 178 -9.08 3.28 -11.20
C TYR A 178 -7.89 2.33 -11.32
N PHE A 179 -7.38 1.84 -10.19
CA PHE A 179 -6.27 0.88 -10.18
C PHE A 179 -6.70 -0.50 -10.65
N VAL A 180 -7.89 -0.94 -10.28
CA VAL A 180 -8.44 -2.22 -10.78
C VAL A 180 -8.50 -2.22 -12.30
N ASP A 181 -9.02 -1.16 -12.91
CA ASP A 181 -9.10 -1.02 -14.37
C ASP A 181 -7.71 -0.94 -15.01
N LYS A 182 -6.78 -0.25 -14.36
CA LYS A 182 -5.40 -0.10 -14.84
C LYS A 182 -4.65 -1.43 -14.91
N TYR A 183 -4.85 -2.29 -13.91
CA TYR A 183 -4.08 -3.53 -13.75
C TYR A 183 -4.84 -4.81 -14.13
N ALA A 184 -6.11 -4.74 -14.45
CA ALA A 184 -6.88 -5.88 -14.92
C ALA A 184 -6.23 -6.51 -16.18
N TYR A 185 -6.27 -7.83 -16.23
CA TYR A 185 -5.72 -8.60 -17.38
C TYR A 185 -6.58 -8.49 -18.64
#